data_7ae5c6ad65ea98f2f8eb23105082246c
#
_entry.id   7ae5c6ad65ea98f2f8eb23105082246c
#
_cell.length_a   1.000
_cell.length_b   1.000
_cell.length_c   1.000
_cell.angle_alpha   90.00
_cell.angle_beta   90.00
_cell.angle_gamma   90.00
#
_symmetry.space_group_name_H-M   'P 1'
#
loop_
_entity.id
_entity.type
_entity.pdbx_description
1 polymer ?
#
loop_
_entity_poly.entity_id
_entity_poly.type
_entity_poly.pdbx_seq_one_letter_code
_entity_poly.pdbx_strand_id
1 'polypeptide(L)'
;MQYEKFENEGFEEYEFRICEQKGSDGLETWDDVADVVNSAFGTEYTSSKIRKDYQIFNRMLVAYNKLHGEEDKSLLLDKKMAELRKETQKFYDQRREYNKILTKASRTEAIEDRLVEAANNLNRIIPLNHCGFYSKDTTESEAVLFLADWHYGMTTNNIFNTYNIDICHKRVIDIVEKTKKKLMLYKPKKLHIVFLGDMCDGCLRASNRVAQEEYTANQLMQVSELIAEVIDELSGFVAETNVYCTYGNHMRSVQNIKDSIHSDNMEKIIGWWLIQRFKDRHDVTVYDKSNLGEITIVTVCNRNVLCVHGDLDNISTSSSTLNDIFSRKYGMNVDYLVMGHTHSIKSNDKDGIRSYVVGSLCGSDDFANGKRLYSNPSQTLMMFNSDDGLDGQYEFVVE
;
A
#
# COMPACT_ATOMS: atom_id res chain seq x y z
N MET A 1 5.81 46.99 2.36
CA MET A 1 5.63 45.79 1.50
C MET A 1 7.00 45.28 1.04
N GLN A 2 7.19 44.02 0.85
CA GLN A 2 8.50 43.41 0.64
C GLN A 2 9.19 43.82 -0.68
N TYR A 3 8.44 44.37 -1.66
CA TYR A 3 8.91 44.71 -3.00
C TYR A 3 8.58 46.18 -3.38
N GLU A 4 8.61 47.11 -2.43
CA GLU A 4 8.37 48.53 -2.71
C GLU A 4 9.50 49.12 -3.51
N LYS A 5 9.14 50.07 -4.37
CA LYS A 5 10.07 50.86 -5.15
C LYS A 5 10.84 51.84 -4.29
N PHE A 6 12.17 51.92 -4.45
CA PHE A 6 12.99 52.91 -3.73
C PHE A 6 12.78 54.33 -4.30
N GLU A 7 13.00 55.33 -3.42
CA GLU A 7 12.95 56.74 -3.84
C GLU A 7 14.05 56.98 -4.92
N ASN A 8 13.67 57.45 -6.10
CA ASN A 8 14.53 57.62 -7.28
C ASN A 8 14.98 56.34 -8.02
N GLU A 9 14.43 55.20 -7.76
CA GLU A 9 14.73 53.98 -8.56
C GLU A 9 14.06 54.05 -9.92
N GLY A 10 14.85 53.89 -11.01
CA GLY A 10 14.36 53.83 -12.36
C GLY A 10 13.65 52.50 -12.66
N PHE A 11 13.00 52.43 -13.87
CA PHE A 11 12.31 51.21 -14.29
C PHE A 11 13.28 50.02 -14.41
N GLU A 12 14.38 50.21 -15.13
CA GLU A 12 15.35 49.18 -15.42
C GLU A 12 16.08 48.69 -14.13
N GLU A 13 16.32 49.60 -13.18
CA GLU A 13 16.95 49.26 -11.88
C GLU A 13 16.01 48.41 -11.02
N TYR A 14 14.72 48.81 -10.98
CA TYR A 14 13.70 48.08 -10.25
C TYR A 14 13.44 46.71 -10.87
N GLU A 15 13.22 46.66 -12.21
CA GLU A 15 13.00 45.42 -12.94
C GLU A 15 14.13 44.41 -12.67
N PHE A 16 15.39 44.86 -12.76
CA PHE A 16 16.55 44.03 -12.52
C PHE A 16 16.58 43.51 -11.08
N ARG A 17 16.37 44.38 -10.11
CA ARG A 17 16.36 44.03 -8.68
C ARG A 17 15.26 43.00 -8.32
N ILE A 18 14.08 43.17 -8.90
CA ILE A 18 12.96 42.21 -8.67
C ILE A 18 13.26 40.89 -9.42
N CYS A 19 13.82 40.93 -10.63
CA CYS A 19 14.24 39.73 -11.33
C CYS A 19 15.32 38.90 -10.58
N GLU A 20 16.25 39.56 -9.89
CA GLU A 20 17.24 38.87 -9.04
C GLU A 20 16.62 38.18 -7.84
N GLN A 21 15.48 38.65 -7.35
CA GLN A 21 14.76 38.08 -6.23
C GLN A 21 13.79 36.96 -6.64
N LYS A 22 13.76 36.61 -7.94
CA LYS A 22 12.93 35.49 -8.40
C LYS A 22 13.31 34.19 -7.68
N GLY A 23 12.30 33.52 -7.13
CA GLY A 23 12.44 32.33 -6.26
C GLY A 23 12.33 32.65 -4.77
N SER A 24 12.15 33.93 -4.40
CA SER A 24 11.80 34.35 -3.05
C SER A 24 10.30 34.28 -2.84
N ASP A 25 9.87 34.44 -1.56
CA ASP A 25 8.46 34.36 -1.16
C ASP A 25 7.64 35.43 -1.90
N GLY A 26 6.62 34.98 -2.65
CA GLY A 26 5.78 35.84 -3.48
C GLY A 26 6.33 36.19 -4.88
N LEU A 27 7.49 35.66 -5.29
CA LEU A 27 8.10 35.79 -6.61
C LEU A 27 8.54 34.41 -7.17
N GLU A 28 7.68 33.44 -7.10
CA GLU A 28 7.99 32.03 -7.42
C GLU A 28 8.08 31.81 -8.94
N THR A 29 7.28 32.51 -9.71
CA THR A 29 7.19 32.41 -11.17
C THR A 29 7.62 33.69 -11.87
N TRP A 30 7.83 33.65 -13.20
CA TRP A 30 8.06 34.84 -14.00
C TRP A 30 6.81 35.69 -14.14
N ASP A 31 5.63 35.15 -13.96
CA ASP A 31 4.38 35.88 -13.98
C ASP A 31 4.25 36.74 -12.71
N ASP A 32 4.62 36.20 -11.53
CA ASP A 32 4.66 36.96 -10.27
C ASP A 32 5.65 38.16 -10.37
N VAL A 33 6.82 37.93 -10.96
CA VAL A 33 7.79 38.98 -11.19
C VAL A 33 7.23 40.08 -12.11
N ALA A 34 6.53 39.68 -13.18
CA ALA A 34 5.91 40.63 -14.12
C ALA A 34 4.79 41.42 -13.43
N ASP A 35 3.97 40.78 -12.62
CA ASP A 35 2.88 41.44 -11.88
C ASP A 35 3.41 42.49 -10.90
N VAL A 36 4.49 42.19 -10.19
CA VAL A 36 5.13 43.13 -9.25
C VAL A 36 5.73 44.30 -9.96
N VAL A 37 6.48 44.08 -11.07
CA VAL A 37 7.08 45.16 -11.90
C VAL A 37 6.00 46.03 -12.53
N ASN A 38 4.97 45.43 -13.11
CA ASN A 38 3.86 46.13 -13.75
C ASN A 38 3.09 47.01 -12.75
N SER A 39 2.85 46.46 -11.53
CA SER A 39 2.14 47.18 -10.44
C SER A 39 2.92 48.42 -10.01
N ALA A 40 4.25 48.36 -9.98
CA ALA A 40 5.10 49.45 -9.51
C ALA A 40 5.19 50.63 -10.49
N PHE A 41 5.05 50.39 -11.82
CA PHE A 41 5.18 51.39 -12.87
C PHE A 41 3.95 51.59 -13.74
N GLY A 42 2.85 50.87 -13.48
CA GLY A 42 1.62 50.97 -14.29
C GLY A 42 1.78 50.46 -15.71
N THR A 43 2.61 49.46 -15.91
CA THR A 43 2.89 48.85 -17.23
C THR A 43 2.14 47.52 -17.39
N GLU A 44 2.07 46.97 -18.60
CA GLU A 44 1.43 45.69 -18.94
C GLU A 44 2.42 44.78 -19.69
N TYR A 45 3.64 44.70 -19.21
CA TYR A 45 4.64 43.83 -19.86
C TYR A 45 4.39 42.35 -19.53
N THR A 46 4.58 41.49 -20.54
CA THR A 46 4.48 40.05 -20.37
C THR A 46 5.68 39.48 -19.59
N SER A 47 5.48 38.41 -18.85
CA SER A 47 6.55 37.67 -18.17
C SER A 47 7.69 37.28 -19.15
N SER A 48 7.37 36.97 -20.39
CA SER A 48 8.34 36.67 -21.45
C SER A 48 9.22 37.86 -21.79
N LYS A 49 8.68 39.11 -21.81
CA LYS A 49 9.45 40.33 -22.05
C LYS A 49 10.39 40.59 -20.85
N ILE A 50 9.90 40.63 -19.64
CA ILE A 50 10.70 40.83 -18.43
C ILE A 50 11.86 39.83 -18.36
N ARG A 51 11.57 38.55 -18.61
CA ARG A 51 12.61 37.50 -18.67
C ARG A 51 13.67 37.75 -19.74
N LYS A 52 13.29 38.22 -20.92
CA LYS A 52 14.23 38.52 -22.01
C LYS A 52 15.12 39.72 -21.68
N ASP A 53 14.54 40.77 -21.12
CA ASP A 53 15.27 41.98 -20.73
C ASP A 53 16.30 41.64 -19.64
N TYR A 54 15.93 40.88 -18.65
CA TYR A 54 16.85 40.37 -17.65
C TYR A 54 17.98 39.50 -18.24
N GLN A 55 17.70 38.65 -19.21
CA GLN A 55 18.71 37.83 -19.89
C GLN A 55 19.67 38.68 -20.72
N ILE A 56 19.17 39.75 -21.37
CA ILE A 56 19.98 40.68 -22.13
C ILE A 56 20.87 41.47 -21.19
N PHE A 57 20.33 42.01 -20.09
CA PHE A 57 21.08 42.75 -19.11
C PHE A 57 22.23 41.92 -18.50
N ASN A 58 21.98 40.71 -18.10
CA ASN A 58 23.02 39.81 -17.56
C ASN A 58 24.12 39.54 -18.59
N ARG A 59 23.79 39.38 -19.89
CA ARG A 59 24.79 39.21 -20.92
C ARG A 59 25.63 40.47 -21.11
N MET A 60 25.01 41.64 -21.05
CA MET A 60 25.72 42.94 -21.19
C MET A 60 26.58 43.19 -19.95
N LEU A 61 26.13 42.87 -18.73
CA LEU A 61 26.91 43.00 -17.50
C LEU A 61 28.15 42.11 -17.56
N VAL A 62 28.01 40.88 -17.99
CA VAL A 62 29.14 39.94 -18.17
C VAL A 62 30.12 40.47 -19.20
N ALA A 63 29.65 41.03 -20.33
CA ALA A 63 30.49 41.63 -21.37
C ALA A 63 31.19 42.89 -20.87
N TYR A 64 30.47 43.75 -20.14
CA TYR A 64 31.03 44.96 -19.53
C TYR A 64 32.14 44.65 -18.51
N ASN A 65 31.88 43.69 -17.61
CA ASN A 65 32.85 43.25 -16.62
C ASN A 65 34.10 42.60 -17.28
N LYS A 66 33.91 41.93 -18.40
CA LYS A 66 34.99 41.33 -19.18
C LYS A 66 35.89 42.39 -19.89
N LEU A 67 35.29 43.55 -20.26
CA LEU A 67 35.98 44.65 -20.91
C LEU A 67 36.64 45.63 -19.94
N HIS A 68 36.09 45.76 -18.72
CA HIS A 68 36.48 46.82 -17.76
C HIS A 68 36.85 46.29 -16.38
N GLY A 69 36.70 44.97 -16.11
CA GLY A 69 37.06 44.37 -14.81
C GLY A 69 38.47 43.85 -14.77
N GLU A 70 39.14 43.99 -13.61
CA GLU A 70 40.40 43.31 -13.35
C GLU A 70 40.09 41.77 -13.34
N GLU A 71 40.71 41.02 -14.24
CA GLU A 71 40.42 39.62 -14.53
C GLU A 71 40.35 38.68 -13.31
N ASP A 72 41.13 38.95 -12.27
CA ASP A 72 41.20 38.09 -11.05
C ASP A 72 39.98 38.23 -10.13
N LYS A 73 39.35 39.38 -10.02
CA LYS A 73 38.21 39.60 -9.14
C LYS A 73 36.89 39.06 -9.71
N SER A 74 36.75 39.14 -11.04
CA SER A 74 35.57 38.63 -11.75
C SER A 74 35.50 37.09 -11.67
N LEU A 75 36.63 36.41 -11.88
CA LEU A 75 36.70 34.95 -11.80
C LEU A 75 36.42 34.38 -10.40
N LEU A 76 36.84 35.11 -9.35
CA LEU A 76 36.57 34.73 -7.97
C LEU A 76 35.10 34.94 -7.57
N LEU A 77 34.48 36.00 -8.10
CA LEU A 77 33.07 36.30 -7.89
C LEU A 77 32.17 35.26 -8.58
N ASP A 78 32.48 34.89 -9.82
CA ASP A 78 31.75 33.87 -10.57
C ASP A 78 31.83 32.49 -9.90
N LYS A 79 32.99 32.12 -9.37
CA LYS A 79 33.13 30.87 -8.57
C LYS A 79 32.30 30.91 -7.31
N LYS A 80 32.32 31.99 -6.54
CA LYS A 80 31.49 32.13 -5.33
C LYS A 80 29.99 32.13 -5.63
N MET A 81 29.58 32.78 -6.73
CA MET A 81 28.19 32.76 -7.18
C MET A 81 27.74 31.36 -7.62
N ALA A 82 28.61 30.60 -8.29
CA ALA A 82 28.31 29.20 -8.66
C ALA A 82 28.22 28.29 -7.45
N GLU A 83 29.05 28.50 -6.42
CA GLU A 83 28.97 27.77 -5.16
C GLU A 83 27.69 28.09 -4.39
N LEU A 84 27.34 29.38 -4.25
CA LEU A 84 26.09 29.81 -3.62
C LEU A 84 24.85 29.26 -4.33
N ARG A 85 24.84 29.23 -5.67
CA ARG A 85 23.75 28.63 -6.42
C ARG A 85 23.61 27.13 -6.14
N LYS A 86 24.73 26.40 -6.05
CA LYS A 86 24.73 24.98 -5.70
C LYS A 86 24.22 24.74 -4.27
N GLU A 87 24.62 25.56 -3.31
CA GLU A 87 24.15 25.46 -1.93
C GLU A 87 22.66 25.78 -1.80
N THR A 88 22.23 26.84 -2.48
CA THR A 88 20.82 27.22 -2.54
C THR A 88 19.97 26.10 -3.15
N GLN A 89 20.42 25.50 -4.26
CA GLN A 89 19.72 24.37 -4.87
C GLN A 89 19.64 23.16 -3.92
N LYS A 90 20.74 22.82 -3.25
CA LYS A 90 20.73 21.75 -2.24
C LYS A 90 19.75 22.02 -1.10
N PHE A 91 19.67 23.28 -0.64
CA PHE A 91 18.73 23.66 0.40
C PHE A 91 17.27 23.53 -0.04
N TYR A 92 16.96 23.94 -1.27
CA TYR A 92 15.60 23.77 -1.84
C TYR A 92 15.24 22.30 -2.04
N ASP A 93 16.18 21.47 -2.47
CA ASP A 93 15.95 20.04 -2.62
C ASP A 93 15.71 19.36 -1.26
N GLN A 94 16.51 19.70 -0.24
CA GLN A 94 16.31 19.22 1.13
C GLN A 94 14.97 19.68 1.74
N ARG A 95 14.58 20.95 1.53
CA ARG A 95 13.29 21.48 1.98
C ARG A 95 12.12 20.79 1.29
N ARG A 96 12.25 20.48 0.01
CA ARG A 96 11.25 19.73 -0.77
C ARG A 96 11.09 18.31 -0.25
N GLU A 97 12.18 17.64 0.03
CA GLU A 97 12.20 16.30 0.65
C GLU A 97 11.58 16.31 2.04
N TYR A 98 11.97 17.26 2.88
CA TYR A 98 11.42 17.42 4.23
C TYR A 98 9.91 17.69 4.22
N ASN A 99 9.44 18.58 3.34
CA ASN A 99 8.01 18.86 3.19
C ASN A 99 7.24 17.64 2.67
N LYS A 100 7.82 16.82 1.80
CA LYS A 100 7.20 15.55 1.38
C LYS A 100 7.04 14.60 2.55
N ILE A 101 8.05 14.48 3.41
CA ILE A 101 8.01 13.63 4.61
C ILE A 101 6.95 14.12 5.59
N LEU A 102 6.91 15.42 5.89
CA LEU A 102 5.90 16.03 6.78
C LEU A 102 4.47 15.85 6.24
N THR A 103 4.26 16.07 4.95
CA THR A 103 2.94 15.90 4.33
C THR A 103 2.50 14.43 4.37
N LYS A 104 3.45 13.50 4.23
CA LYS A 104 3.19 12.07 4.31
C LYS A 104 2.82 11.67 5.75
N ALA A 105 3.59 12.11 6.74
CA ALA A 105 3.33 11.84 8.16
C ALA A 105 1.96 12.38 8.61
N SER A 106 1.66 13.64 8.33
CA SER A 106 0.37 14.27 8.69
C SER A 106 -0.84 13.60 8.01
N ARG A 107 -0.66 13.08 6.80
CA ARG A 107 -1.74 12.33 6.12
C ARG A 107 -1.98 10.98 6.78
N THR A 108 -0.92 10.30 7.20
CA THR A 108 -1.03 9.01 7.88
C THR A 108 -1.70 9.15 9.24
N GLU A 109 -1.26 10.10 10.07
CA GLU A 109 -1.89 10.42 11.37
C GLU A 109 -3.37 10.79 11.21
N ALA A 110 -3.73 11.63 10.23
CA ALA A 110 -5.11 12.02 10.00
C ALA A 110 -5.99 10.85 9.50
N ILE A 111 -5.42 9.86 8.80
CA ILE A 111 -6.11 8.64 8.40
C ILE A 111 -6.31 7.75 9.63
N GLU A 112 -5.28 7.54 10.44
CA GLU A 112 -5.35 6.75 11.66
C GLU A 112 -6.42 7.28 12.62
N ASP A 113 -6.44 8.59 12.91
CA ASP A 113 -7.43 9.21 13.78
C ASP A 113 -8.86 9.00 13.27
N ARG A 114 -9.10 9.17 11.98
CA ARG A 114 -10.42 8.96 11.37
C ARG A 114 -10.84 7.50 11.41
N LEU A 115 -9.91 6.58 11.23
CA LEU A 115 -10.17 5.15 11.30
C LEU A 115 -10.49 4.73 12.73
N VAL A 116 -9.77 5.25 13.74
CA VAL A 116 -10.09 5.02 15.17
C VAL A 116 -11.49 5.51 15.50
N GLU A 117 -11.83 6.73 15.10
CA GLU A 117 -13.15 7.31 15.33
C GLU A 117 -14.26 6.51 14.63
N ALA A 118 -14.03 6.11 13.37
CA ALA A 118 -14.97 5.30 12.60
C ALA A 118 -15.17 3.91 13.23
N ALA A 119 -14.09 3.23 13.65
CA ALA A 119 -14.17 1.93 14.33
C ALA A 119 -14.93 2.01 15.65
N ASN A 120 -14.67 3.04 16.46
CA ASN A 120 -15.39 3.24 17.72
C ASN A 120 -16.88 3.55 17.49
N ASN A 121 -17.21 4.30 16.46
CA ASN A 121 -18.59 4.58 16.09
C ASN A 121 -19.30 3.34 15.57
N LEU A 122 -18.68 2.55 14.72
CA LEU A 122 -19.23 1.28 14.22
C LEU A 122 -19.44 0.29 15.33
N ASN A 123 -18.49 0.09 16.24
CA ASN A 123 -18.65 -0.79 17.40
C ASN A 123 -19.82 -0.37 18.31
N ARG A 124 -20.16 0.91 18.33
CA ARG A 124 -21.31 1.42 19.10
C ARG A 124 -22.65 1.25 18.37
N ILE A 125 -22.66 1.39 17.04
CA ILE A 125 -23.90 1.37 16.22
C ILE A 125 -24.18 -0.05 15.73
N ILE A 126 -23.13 -0.77 15.29
CA ILE A 126 -23.20 -2.12 14.76
C ILE A 126 -22.13 -2.96 15.50
N PRO A 127 -22.35 -3.32 16.76
CA PRO A 127 -21.40 -4.15 17.48
C PRO A 127 -21.34 -5.53 16.82
N LEU A 128 -20.14 -6.04 16.63
CA LEU A 128 -19.91 -7.43 16.26
C LEU A 128 -20.09 -8.32 17.51
N ASN A 129 -21.33 -8.55 17.87
CA ASN A 129 -21.72 -9.34 19.06
C ASN A 129 -22.37 -10.64 18.61
N HIS A 130 -21.72 -11.38 17.76
CA HIS A 130 -22.27 -12.66 17.34
C HIS A 130 -22.28 -13.64 18.53
N CYS A 131 -23.47 -14.04 18.97
CA CYS A 131 -23.61 -15.17 19.89
C CYS A 131 -23.40 -16.44 19.09
N GLY A 132 -22.17 -16.91 19.06
CA GLY A 132 -21.78 -18.07 18.27
C GLY A 132 -22.63 -19.30 18.61
N PHE A 133 -23.21 -19.89 17.58
CA PHE A 133 -23.83 -21.21 17.68
C PHE A 133 -22.81 -22.24 17.20
N TYR A 134 -21.94 -22.65 18.08
CA TYR A 134 -21.06 -23.78 17.76
C TYR A 134 -21.58 -25.07 18.44
N SER A 135 -21.36 -26.16 17.77
CA SER A 135 -21.70 -27.47 18.31
C SER A 135 -20.79 -27.80 19.50
N LYS A 136 -21.35 -28.32 20.60
CA LYS A 136 -20.54 -28.86 21.69
C LYS A 136 -19.75 -30.11 21.28
N ASP A 137 -20.15 -30.76 20.17
CA ASP A 137 -19.50 -31.94 19.63
C ASP A 137 -18.44 -31.48 18.58
N THR A 138 -17.37 -30.87 19.03
CA THR A 138 -16.22 -30.55 18.17
C THR A 138 -15.28 -31.73 18.06
N THR A 139 -14.62 -31.85 16.90
CA THR A 139 -13.49 -32.77 16.69
C THR A 139 -12.18 -32.13 17.17
N GLU A 140 -11.12 -32.90 17.28
CA GLU A 140 -9.77 -32.37 17.54
C GLU A 140 -9.11 -31.76 16.30
N SER A 141 -9.86 -31.66 15.19
CA SER A 141 -9.37 -31.01 13.98
C SER A 141 -9.40 -29.49 14.07
N GLU A 142 -8.58 -28.85 13.26
CA GLU A 142 -8.54 -27.40 13.08
C GLU A 142 -8.63 -27.09 11.59
N ALA A 143 -9.27 -25.95 11.25
CA ALA A 143 -9.41 -25.48 9.88
C ALA A 143 -8.57 -24.25 9.63
N VAL A 144 -7.99 -24.12 8.45
CA VAL A 144 -7.30 -22.89 7.99
C VAL A 144 -7.92 -22.43 6.68
N LEU A 145 -8.55 -21.25 6.69
CA LEU A 145 -9.08 -20.59 5.52
C LEU A 145 -8.06 -19.57 5.03
N PHE A 146 -7.56 -19.75 3.81
CA PHE A 146 -6.67 -18.83 3.14
C PHE A 146 -7.44 -17.95 2.17
N LEU A 147 -7.34 -16.65 2.36
CA LEU A 147 -7.97 -15.61 1.57
C LEU A 147 -6.88 -14.71 0.97
N ALA A 148 -6.83 -14.61 -0.36
CA ALA A 148 -5.77 -13.94 -1.08
C ALA A 148 -6.28 -13.18 -2.30
N ASP A 149 -5.58 -12.12 -2.67
CA ASP A 149 -5.71 -11.46 -3.97
C ASP A 149 -7.17 -11.09 -4.29
N TRP A 150 -7.82 -10.38 -3.37
CA TRP A 150 -9.18 -9.87 -3.59
C TRP A 150 -9.19 -8.71 -4.57
N HIS A 151 -8.14 -7.87 -4.56
CA HIS A 151 -8.03 -6.68 -5.39
C HIS A 151 -9.33 -5.85 -5.39
N TYR A 152 -9.85 -5.60 -4.19
CA TYR A 152 -11.07 -4.83 -3.99
C TYR A 152 -10.95 -3.46 -4.67
N GLY A 153 -11.93 -3.10 -5.48
CA GLY A 153 -11.93 -1.87 -6.27
C GLY A 153 -11.39 -2.04 -7.69
N MET A 154 -10.78 -3.18 -8.05
CA MET A 154 -10.38 -3.47 -9.41
C MET A 154 -11.59 -3.66 -10.32
N THR A 155 -11.49 -3.14 -11.54
CA THR A 155 -12.47 -3.39 -12.61
C THR A 155 -11.80 -4.12 -13.76
N THR A 156 -12.35 -5.26 -14.14
CA THR A 156 -11.93 -6.05 -15.28
C THR A 156 -13.15 -6.51 -16.06
N ASN A 157 -13.09 -6.39 -17.38
CA ASN A 157 -14.11 -6.91 -18.29
C ASN A 157 -13.42 -7.38 -19.58
N ASN A 158 -13.03 -8.65 -19.59
CA ASN A 158 -12.35 -9.27 -20.72
C ASN A 158 -12.97 -10.62 -21.07
N ILE A 159 -12.44 -11.31 -22.07
CA ILE A 159 -12.99 -12.60 -22.55
C ILE A 159 -12.92 -13.73 -21.51
N PHE A 160 -12.13 -13.59 -20.46
CA PHE A 160 -11.93 -14.64 -19.46
C PHE A 160 -12.63 -14.33 -18.15
N ASN A 161 -12.84 -13.04 -17.82
CA ASN A 161 -13.31 -12.65 -16.50
C ASN A 161 -14.02 -11.29 -16.54
N THR A 162 -15.07 -11.17 -15.75
CA THR A 162 -15.65 -9.88 -15.37
C THR A 162 -15.52 -9.75 -13.86
N TYR A 163 -14.99 -8.61 -13.41
CA TYR A 163 -14.78 -8.34 -12.01
C TYR A 163 -15.01 -6.86 -11.68
N ASN A 164 -15.67 -6.60 -10.57
CA ASN A 164 -15.95 -5.31 -9.99
C ASN A 164 -16.29 -5.49 -8.50
N ILE A 165 -16.61 -4.41 -7.79
CA ILE A 165 -16.96 -4.44 -6.37
C ILE A 165 -18.18 -5.34 -6.09
N ASP A 166 -19.24 -5.27 -6.89
CA ASP A 166 -20.43 -6.10 -6.70
C ASP A 166 -20.13 -7.60 -6.88
N ILE A 167 -19.29 -7.95 -7.85
CA ILE A 167 -18.86 -9.33 -8.07
C ILE A 167 -17.94 -9.79 -6.94
N CYS A 168 -17.06 -8.91 -6.44
CA CYS A 168 -16.26 -9.19 -5.25
C CYS A 168 -17.14 -9.61 -4.07
N HIS A 169 -18.15 -8.81 -3.73
CA HIS A 169 -19.10 -9.13 -2.65
C HIS A 169 -19.82 -10.47 -2.88
N LYS A 170 -20.30 -10.73 -4.09
CA LYS A 170 -20.96 -12.01 -4.41
C LYS A 170 -20.03 -13.21 -4.22
N ARG A 171 -18.77 -13.09 -4.69
CA ARG A 171 -17.77 -14.14 -4.54
C ARG A 171 -17.40 -14.37 -3.07
N VAL A 172 -17.27 -13.30 -2.28
CA VAL A 172 -17.02 -13.40 -0.82
C VAL A 172 -18.16 -14.14 -0.12
N ILE A 173 -19.41 -13.78 -0.41
CA ILE A 173 -20.59 -14.47 0.14
C ILE A 173 -20.56 -15.97 -0.22
N ASP A 174 -20.25 -16.32 -1.46
CA ASP A 174 -20.18 -17.73 -1.90
C ASP A 174 -19.05 -18.49 -1.16
N ILE A 175 -17.88 -17.88 -0.97
CA ILE A 175 -16.78 -18.44 -0.16
C ILE A 175 -17.23 -18.68 1.28
N VAL A 176 -17.88 -17.72 1.90
CA VAL A 176 -18.41 -17.83 3.26
C VAL A 176 -19.39 -19.01 3.37
N GLU A 177 -20.35 -19.10 2.45
CA GLU A 177 -21.33 -20.19 2.44
C GLU A 177 -20.70 -21.58 2.20
N LYS A 178 -19.71 -21.66 1.32
CA LYS A 178 -18.94 -22.91 1.10
C LYS A 178 -18.12 -23.29 2.33
N THR A 179 -17.53 -22.30 2.99
CA THR A 179 -16.78 -22.50 4.24
C THR A 179 -17.69 -23.01 5.35
N LYS A 180 -18.84 -22.37 5.58
CA LYS A 180 -19.84 -22.80 6.58
C LYS A 180 -20.25 -24.26 6.39
N LYS A 181 -20.53 -24.69 5.17
CA LYS A 181 -20.87 -26.08 4.85
C LYS A 181 -19.78 -27.04 5.29
N LYS A 182 -18.50 -26.66 5.11
CA LYS A 182 -17.37 -27.50 5.54
C LYS A 182 -17.18 -27.48 7.05
N LEU A 183 -17.31 -26.30 7.70
CA LEU A 183 -17.25 -26.18 9.15
C LEU A 183 -18.36 -27.00 9.84
N MET A 184 -19.58 -26.97 9.32
CA MET A 184 -20.67 -27.80 9.82
C MET A 184 -20.44 -29.33 9.64
N LEU A 185 -19.79 -29.71 8.55
CA LEU A 185 -19.47 -31.10 8.24
C LEU A 185 -18.37 -31.65 9.13
N TYR A 186 -17.25 -30.91 9.26
CA TYR A 186 -16.05 -31.38 9.97
C TYR A 186 -16.05 -31.02 11.45
N LYS A 187 -16.80 -29.98 11.84
CA LYS A 187 -16.91 -29.47 13.22
C LYS A 187 -15.56 -29.23 13.90
N PRO A 188 -14.63 -28.51 13.24
CA PRO A 188 -13.32 -28.25 13.84
C PRO A 188 -13.47 -27.43 15.11
N LYS A 189 -12.55 -27.63 16.07
CA LYS A 189 -12.54 -26.84 17.31
C LYS A 189 -12.11 -25.41 17.10
N LYS A 190 -11.23 -25.17 16.10
CA LYS A 190 -10.69 -23.86 15.77
C LYS A 190 -10.74 -23.58 14.28
N LEU A 191 -10.94 -22.31 13.97
CA LEU A 191 -10.78 -21.77 12.63
C LEU A 191 -9.65 -20.74 12.63
N HIS A 192 -8.67 -20.95 11.77
CA HIS A 192 -7.67 -19.95 11.46
C HIS A 192 -8.03 -19.29 10.13
N ILE A 193 -8.11 -17.97 10.10
CA ILE A 193 -8.36 -17.19 8.87
C ILE A 193 -7.08 -16.42 8.56
N VAL A 194 -6.51 -16.67 7.39
CA VAL A 194 -5.25 -16.08 6.97
C VAL A 194 -5.47 -15.24 5.72
N PHE A 195 -5.29 -13.95 5.86
CA PHE A 195 -5.28 -13.01 4.72
C PHE A 195 -3.85 -12.93 4.17
N LEU A 196 -3.67 -13.36 2.92
CA LEU A 196 -2.35 -13.48 2.29
C LEU A 196 -1.94 -12.23 1.48
N GLY A 197 -2.61 -11.10 1.71
CA GLY A 197 -2.28 -9.84 1.04
C GLY A 197 -3.01 -9.60 -0.27
N ASP A 198 -2.79 -8.40 -0.83
CA ASP A 198 -3.45 -7.85 -2.01
C ASP A 198 -4.99 -7.86 -1.90
N MET A 199 -5.47 -7.50 -0.70
CA MET A 199 -6.90 -7.36 -0.43
C MET A 199 -7.49 -6.14 -1.16
N CYS A 200 -6.70 -5.08 -1.37
CA CYS A 200 -7.03 -3.90 -2.17
C CYS A 200 -6.29 -3.90 -3.50
N ASP A 201 -6.91 -3.36 -4.56
CA ASP A 201 -6.23 -3.12 -5.84
C ASP A 201 -5.18 -2.00 -5.76
N GLY A 202 -5.42 -1.02 -4.87
CA GLY A 202 -4.48 0.06 -4.64
C GLY A 202 -4.39 1.06 -5.80
N CYS A 203 -3.35 1.90 -5.82
CA CYS A 203 -3.21 2.98 -6.79
C CYS A 203 -1.83 3.03 -7.48
N LEU A 204 -1.10 1.94 -7.45
CA LEU A 204 0.30 1.94 -7.90
C LEU A 204 0.46 2.10 -9.40
N ARG A 205 -0.42 1.52 -10.20
CA ARG A 205 -0.37 1.61 -11.66
C ARG A 205 -1.34 2.68 -12.15
N ALA A 206 -0.92 3.45 -13.17
CA ALA A 206 -1.80 4.45 -13.78
C ALA A 206 -3.06 3.80 -14.40
N SER A 207 -2.94 2.60 -14.96
CA SER A 207 -4.06 1.81 -15.47
C SER A 207 -5.10 1.51 -14.37
N ASN A 208 -4.65 1.13 -13.19
CA ASN A 208 -5.53 0.84 -12.06
C ASN A 208 -6.30 2.11 -11.65
N ARG A 209 -5.61 3.25 -11.54
CA ARG A 209 -6.25 4.53 -11.17
C ARG A 209 -7.36 4.98 -12.12
N VAL A 210 -7.27 4.62 -13.39
CA VAL A 210 -8.27 5.00 -14.41
C VAL A 210 -9.46 4.03 -14.42
N ALA A 211 -9.22 2.75 -14.10
CA ALA A 211 -10.21 1.69 -14.17
C ALA A 211 -10.88 1.37 -12.82
N GLN A 212 -10.44 1.98 -11.71
CA GLN A 212 -10.99 1.72 -10.38
C GLN A 212 -12.39 2.28 -10.20
N GLU A 213 -13.26 1.53 -9.56
CA GLU A 213 -14.58 2.03 -9.13
C GLU A 213 -14.49 2.93 -7.89
N GLU A 214 -13.48 2.70 -7.03
CA GLU A 214 -13.30 3.42 -5.77
C GLU A 214 -11.87 3.89 -5.57
N TYR A 215 -11.71 5.03 -4.92
CA TYR A 215 -10.40 5.54 -4.51
C TYR A 215 -9.76 4.65 -3.44
N THR A 216 -8.45 4.59 -3.42
CA THR A 216 -7.66 3.71 -2.54
C THR A 216 -8.05 3.78 -1.06
N ALA A 217 -8.36 4.97 -0.54
CA ALA A 217 -8.80 5.13 0.85
C ALA A 217 -10.16 4.47 1.09
N ASN A 218 -11.10 4.60 0.13
CA ASN A 218 -12.41 3.97 0.21
C ASN A 218 -12.28 2.44 0.08
N GLN A 219 -11.44 1.95 -0.84
CA GLN A 219 -11.14 0.53 -0.95
C GLN A 219 -10.70 -0.06 0.39
N LEU A 220 -9.74 0.61 1.06
CA LEU A 220 -9.21 0.16 2.33
C LEU A 220 -10.26 0.13 3.44
N MET A 221 -11.09 1.18 3.54
CA MET A 221 -12.19 1.23 4.53
C MET A 221 -13.24 0.16 4.28
N GLN A 222 -13.69 0.01 3.04
CA GLN A 222 -14.76 -0.91 2.67
C GLN A 222 -14.31 -2.37 2.79
N VAL A 223 -13.11 -2.72 2.30
CA VAL A 223 -12.60 -4.08 2.39
C VAL A 223 -12.29 -4.48 3.83
N SER A 224 -11.82 -3.54 4.66
CA SER A 224 -11.57 -3.83 6.08
C SER A 224 -12.85 -4.20 6.82
N GLU A 225 -13.96 -3.53 6.52
CA GLU A 225 -15.24 -3.85 7.12
C GLU A 225 -15.84 -5.13 6.54
N LEU A 226 -15.75 -5.35 5.23
CA LEU A 226 -16.16 -6.60 4.59
C LEU A 226 -15.40 -7.82 5.19
N ILE A 227 -14.12 -7.67 5.46
CA ILE A 227 -13.31 -8.69 6.13
C ILE A 227 -13.83 -8.92 7.56
N ALA A 228 -14.17 -7.86 8.30
CA ALA A 228 -14.72 -7.99 9.65
C ALA A 228 -16.07 -8.74 9.64
N GLU A 229 -16.94 -8.48 8.67
CA GLU A 229 -18.20 -9.20 8.48
C GLU A 229 -17.97 -10.70 8.20
N VAL A 230 -17.01 -11.04 7.34
CA VAL A 230 -16.62 -12.44 7.05
C VAL A 230 -16.15 -13.17 8.31
N ILE A 231 -15.30 -12.52 9.10
CA ILE A 231 -14.79 -13.10 10.36
C ILE A 231 -15.94 -13.30 11.36
N ASP A 232 -16.78 -12.29 11.53
CA ASP A 232 -17.92 -12.34 12.45
C ASP A 232 -18.87 -13.50 12.09
N GLU A 233 -19.20 -13.63 10.82
CA GLU A 233 -20.11 -14.66 10.34
C GLU A 233 -19.53 -16.09 10.47
N LEU A 234 -18.25 -16.29 10.16
CA LEU A 234 -17.59 -17.59 10.27
C LEU A 234 -17.29 -17.98 11.72
N SER A 235 -17.01 -17.02 12.60
CA SER A 235 -16.74 -17.27 14.01
C SER A 235 -17.91 -17.95 14.74
N GLY A 236 -19.14 -17.77 14.26
CA GLY A 236 -20.31 -18.45 14.80
C GLY A 236 -20.34 -19.98 14.64
N PHE A 237 -19.43 -20.56 13.87
CA PHE A 237 -19.39 -22.00 13.57
C PHE A 237 -18.30 -22.78 14.29
N VAL A 238 -17.45 -22.10 15.08
CA VAL A 238 -16.33 -22.70 15.80
C VAL A 238 -16.22 -22.12 17.20
N ALA A 239 -15.49 -22.81 18.09
CA ALA A 239 -15.28 -22.33 19.45
C ALA A 239 -14.28 -21.18 19.56
N GLU A 240 -13.30 -21.14 18.66
CA GLU A 240 -12.21 -20.17 18.65
C GLU A 240 -11.82 -19.83 17.20
N THR A 241 -11.74 -18.54 16.91
CA THR A 241 -11.30 -18.04 15.61
C THR A 241 -10.02 -17.22 15.76
N ASN A 242 -9.00 -17.59 15.02
CA ASN A 242 -7.71 -16.93 15.01
C ASN A 242 -7.48 -16.26 13.64
N VAL A 243 -7.20 -14.98 13.64
CA VAL A 243 -7.08 -14.16 12.40
C VAL A 243 -5.65 -13.68 12.25
N TYR A 244 -5.12 -13.84 11.05
CA TYR A 244 -3.76 -13.45 10.69
C TYR A 244 -3.78 -12.64 9.39
N CYS A 245 -3.00 -11.56 9.37
CA CYS A 245 -2.89 -10.70 8.19
C CYS A 245 -1.43 -10.61 7.75
N THR A 246 -1.16 -10.99 6.50
CA THR A 246 0.02 -10.55 5.77
C THR A 246 -0.37 -9.37 4.88
N TYR A 247 0.59 -8.68 4.30
CA TYR A 247 0.31 -7.64 3.31
C TYR A 247 0.93 -8.01 1.96
N GLY A 248 0.26 -7.60 0.90
CA GLY A 248 0.73 -7.81 -0.46
C GLY A 248 1.52 -6.63 -1.02
N ASN A 249 1.77 -6.65 -2.30
CA ASN A 249 2.58 -5.63 -2.96
C ASN A 249 1.76 -4.45 -3.53
N HIS A 250 0.43 -4.54 -3.62
CA HIS A 250 -0.41 -3.52 -4.24
C HIS A 250 -0.61 -2.26 -3.38
N MET A 251 -0.48 -2.36 -2.05
CA MET A 251 -0.70 -1.25 -1.12
C MET A 251 0.60 -0.62 -0.58
N ARG A 252 1.75 -0.86 -1.24
CA ARG A 252 3.00 -0.18 -0.89
C ARG A 252 2.87 1.33 -1.12
N SER A 253 3.57 2.12 -0.31
CA SER A 253 3.44 3.59 -0.30
C SER A 253 4.07 4.29 -1.50
N VAL A 254 4.97 3.63 -2.24
CA VAL A 254 5.73 4.19 -3.37
C VAL A 254 5.55 3.30 -4.61
N GLN A 255 5.28 3.95 -5.75
CA GLN A 255 5.03 3.28 -7.02
C GLN A 255 6.23 2.45 -7.51
N ASN A 256 7.42 3.05 -7.47
CA ASN A 256 8.64 2.38 -7.91
C ASN A 256 9.11 1.39 -6.83
N ILE A 257 9.13 0.10 -7.15
CA ILE A 257 9.52 -0.97 -6.22
C ILE A 257 10.95 -0.78 -5.68
N LYS A 258 11.86 -0.20 -6.48
CA LYS A 258 13.26 0.04 -6.05
C LYS A 258 13.39 1.14 -5.00
N ASP A 259 12.43 2.05 -4.95
CA ASP A 259 12.40 3.19 -4.02
C ASP A 259 11.47 2.92 -2.83
N SER A 260 10.74 1.79 -2.84
CA SER A 260 9.81 1.44 -1.79
C SER A 260 10.52 0.70 -0.64
N ILE A 261 10.09 1.01 0.57
CA ILE A 261 10.40 0.19 1.75
C ILE A 261 9.28 -0.85 1.82
N HIS A 262 9.62 -2.14 1.71
CA HIS A 262 8.64 -3.22 1.65
C HIS A 262 7.67 -3.20 2.84
N SER A 263 8.18 -2.93 4.04
CA SER A 263 7.36 -2.82 5.24
C SER A 263 6.53 -1.53 5.36
N ASP A 264 6.71 -0.53 4.48
CA ASP A 264 5.87 0.66 4.40
C ASP A 264 4.68 0.39 3.48
N ASN A 265 3.68 -0.30 4.03
CA ASN A 265 2.53 -0.84 3.30
C ASN A 265 1.23 -0.49 4.02
N MET A 266 0.29 0.12 3.29
CA MET A 266 -0.99 0.58 3.83
C MET A 266 -1.94 -0.57 4.18
N GLU A 267 -1.73 -1.76 3.66
CA GLU A 267 -2.57 -2.93 3.95
C GLU A 267 -2.48 -3.37 5.42
N LYS A 268 -1.42 -2.96 6.14
CA LYS A 268 -1.32 -3.13 7.59
C LYS A 268 -2.47 -2.50 8.38
N ILE A 269 -3.12 -1.50 7.80
CA ILE A 269 -4.29 -0.85 8.40
C ILE A 269 -5.44 -1.86 8.55
N ILE A 270 -5.57 -2.85 7.67
CA ILE A 270 -6.59 -3.89 7.79
C ILE A 270 -6.43 -4.66 9.11
N GLY A 271 -5.23 -5.17 9.39
CA GLY A 271 -4.96 -5.89 10.64
C GLY A 271 -5.22 -5.04 11.87
N TRP A 272 -4.76 -3.78 11.85
CA TRP A 272 -5.03 -2.82 12.92
C TRP A 272 -6.54 -2.55 13.10
N TRP A 273 -7.30 -2.37 12.00
CA TRP A 273 -8.75 -2.19 12.02
C TRP A 273 -9.45 -3.39 12.67
N LEU A 274 -9.09 -4.60 12.27
CA LEU A 274 -9.67 -5.83 12.82
C LEU A 274 -9.42 -5.95 14.33
N ILE A 275 -8.22 -5.59 14.82
CA ILE A 275 -7.94 -5.54 16.25
C ILE A 275 -8.93 -4.61 16.97
N GLN A 276 -9.22 -3.43 16.40
CA GLN A 276 -10.17 -2.48 16.99
C GLN A 276 -11.62 -2.99 16.92
N ARG A 277 -12.00 -3.65 15.82
CA ARG A 277 -13.36 -4.20 15.65
C ARG A 277 -13.64 -5.37 16.56
N PHE A 278 -12.68 -6.23 16.83
CA PHE A 278 -12.83 -7.45 17.65
C PHE A 278 -12.31 -7.31 19.08
N LYS A 279 -11.90 -6.13 19.53
CA LYS A 279 -11.30 -5.90 20.85
C LYS A 279 -12.16 -6.42 22.03
N ASP A 280 -13.48 -6.41 21.88
CA ASP A 280 -14.44 -6.80 22.92
C ASP A 280 -14.97 -8.24 22.72
N ARG A 281 -14.45 -9.00 21.72
CA ARG A 281 -14.78 -10.40 21.43
C ARG A 281 -13.76 -11.31 22.10
N HIS A 282 -14.26 -12.36 22.78
CA HIS A 282 -13.40 -13.34 23.45
C HIS A 282 -13.14 -14.61 22.63
N ASP A 283 -13.97 -14.84 21.63
CA ASP A 283 -13.93 -15.98 20.71
C ASP A 283 -13.12 -15.71 19.43
N VAL A 284 -12.75 -14.45 19.18
CA VAL A 284 -11.94 -14.03 18.04
C VAL A 284 -10.65 -13.39 18.52
N THR A 285 -9.51 -13.91 18.07
CA THR A 285 -8.19 -13.33 18.32
C THR A 285 -7.57 -12.88 17.02
N VAL A 286 -7.29 -11.58 16.89
CA VAL A 286 -6.55 -11.02 15.75
C VAL A 286 -5.10 -10.88 16.14
N TYR A 287 -4.21 -11.56 15.42
CA TYR A 287 -2.77 -11.55 15.68
C TYR A 287 -2.08 -10.45 14.86
N ASP A 288 -1.62 -9.43 15.55
CA ASP A 288 -0.66 -8.49 14.98
C ASP A 288 0.76 -9.05 15.13
N LYS A 289 1.30 -9.58 14.05
CA LYS A 289 2.67 -10.12 13.98
C LYS A 289 3.61 -9.16 13.26
N SER A 290 3.42 -7.87 13.44
CA SER A 290 4.24 -6.82 12.82
C SER A 290 5.76 -7.03 12.96
N ASN A 291 6.19 -7.80 13.95
CA ASN A 291 7.61 -8.13 14.17
C ASN A 291 8.21 -9.09 13.12
N LEU A 292 7.39 -9.81 12.37
CA LEU A 292 7.82 -10.73 11.31
C LEU A 292 7.66 -10.12 9.91
N GLY A 293 7.22 -8.87 9.81
CA GLY A 293 6.97 -8.20 8.54
C GLY A 293 5.78 -8.82 7.79
N GLU A 294 5.98 -9.21 6.55
CA GLU A 294 4.98 -9.85 5.69
C GLU A 294 4.80 -11.35 5.96
N ILE A 295 5.62 -11.92 6.86
CA ILE A 295 5.58 -13.35 7.15
C ILE A 295 4.68 -13.62 8.35
N THR A 296 3.77 -14.56 8.21
CA THR A 296 2.90 -15.03 9.29
C THR A 296 3.12 -16.52 9.53
N ILE A 297 3.12 -16.94 10.78
CA ILE A 297 3.18 -18.35 11.17
C ILE A 297 1.89 -18.73 11.88
N VAL A 298 1.26 -19.75 11.37
CA VAL A 298 0.07 -20.36 11.96
C VAL A 298 0.46 -21.74 12.48
N THR A 299 0.33 -21.95 13.77
CA THR A 299 0.47 -23.30 14.35
C THR A 299 -0.90 -23.95 14.41
N VAL A 300 -1.08 -25.01 13.66
CA VAL A 300 -2.33 -25.77 13.52
C VAL A 300 -2.06 -27.26 13.76
N CYS A 301 -2.78 -27.87 14.70
CA CYS A 301 -2.58 -29.28 15.07
C CYS A 301 -1.10 -29.68 15.24
N ASN A 302 -0.30 -28.85 15.91
CA ASN A 302 1.15 -29.01 16.12
C ASN A 302 1.99 -28.94 14.83
N ARG A 303 1.48 -28.44 13.74
CA ARG A 303 2.20 -28.16 12.48
C ARG A 303 2.37 -26.67 12.29
N ASN A 304 3.51 -26.27 11.77
CA ASN A 304 3.80 -24.86 11.48
C ASN A 304 3.57 -24.57 9.99
N VAL A 305 2.58 -23.77 9.72
CA VAL A 305 2.24 -23.26 8.40
C VAL A 305 2.82 -21.86 8.28
N LEU A 306 3.81 -21.69 7.44
CA LEU A 306 4.39 -20.40 7.11
C LEU A 306 3.57 -19.76 5.98
N CYS A 307 3.14 -18.54 6.17
CA CYS A 307 2.28 -17.80 5.25
C CYS A 307 2.98 -16.53 4.79
N VAL A 308 3.05 -16.32 3.49
CA VAL A 308 3.64 -15.14 2.84
C VAL A 308 2.72 -14.67 1.71
N HIS A 309 2.85 -13.43 1.24
CA HIS A 309 2.11 -13.01 0.06
C HIS A 309 2.62 -13.74 -1.21
N GLY A 310 3.92 -13.78 -1.44
CA GLY A 310 4.53 -14.52 -2.55
C GLY A 310 5.16 -13.65 -3.64
N ASP A 311 5.15 -12.33 -3.50
CA ASP A 311 5.82 -11.41 -4.44
C ASP A 311 7.36 -11.44 -4.31
N LEU A 312 7.87 -11.84 -3.15
CA LEU A 312 9.29 -12.05 -2.86
C LEU A 312 9.70 -13.51 -2.92
N ASP A 313 8.75 -14.43 -3.09
CA ASP A 313 8.95 -15.87 -2.90
C ASP A 313 8.68 -16.68 -4.15
N ASN A 314 9.35 -17.82 -4.24
CA ASN A 314 9.16 -18.79 -5.30
C ASN A 314 8.81 -20.14 -4.70
N ILE A 315 7.71 -20.74 -5.15
CA ILE A 315 7.19 -22.02 -4.63
C ILE A 315 8.24 -23.15 -4.65
N SER A 316 9.18 -23.11 -5.61
CA SER A 316 10.16 -24.18 -5.77
C SER A 316 11.43 -24.01 -4.94
N THR A 317 11.68 -22.83 -4.39
CA THR A 317 12.95 -22.51 -3.72
C THR A 317 12.80 -21.91 -2.34
N SER A 318 11.76 -21.10 -2.09
CA SER A 318 11.65 -20.35 -0.84
C SER A 318 11.39 -21.23 0.38
N SER A 319 10.74 -22.39 0.23
CA SER A 319 10.43 -23.28 1.37
C SER A 319 11.67 -23.69 2.15
N SER A 320 12.71 -24.18 1.47
CA SER A 320 13.97 -24.60 2.11
C SER A 320 14.69 -23.41 2.74
N THR A 321 14.77 -22.27 2.04
CA THR A 321 15.44 -21.07 2.53
C THR A 321 14.75 -20.50 3.78
N LEU A 322 13.44 -20.38 3.75
CA LEU A 322 12.65 -19.89 4.88
C LEU A 322 12.72 -20.85 6.07
N ASN A 323 12.61 -22.17 5.83
CA ASN A 323 12.78 -23.15 6.89
C ASN A 323 14.15 -23.05 7.56
N ASP A 324 15.22 -22.91 6.80
CA ASP A 324 16.57 -22.72 7.35
C ASP A 324 16.67 -21.46 8.23
N ILE A 325 16.08 -20.36 7.80
CA ILE A 325 16.05 -19.12 8.56
C ILE A 325 15.27 -19.30 9.86
N PHE A 326 14.05 -19.86 9.78
CA PHE A 326 13.17 -20.03 10.95
C PHE A 326 13.70 -21.06 11.94
N SER A 327 14.28 -22.16 11.45
CA SER A 327 14.92 -23.16 12.29
C SER A 327 16.10 -22.57 13.08
N ARG A 328 17.00 -21.84 12.40
CA ARG A 328 18.17 -21.24 13.05
C ARG A 328 17.83 -20.07 13.97
N LYS A 329 16.89 -19.23 13.59
CA LYS A 329 16.59 -18.00 14.33
C LYS A 329 15.57 -18.21 15.46
N TYR A 330 14.60 -19.08 15.25
CA TYR A 330 13.47 -19.25 16.17
C TYR A 330 13.35 -20.68 16.71
N GLY A 331 14.20 -21.64 16.27
CA GLY A 331 14.12 -23.04 16.66
C GLY A 331 12.85 -23.74 16.17
N MET A 332 12.22 -23.23 15.09
CA MET A 332 10.98 -23.72 14.53
C MET A 332 11.22 -24.35 13.16
N ASN A 333 10.69 -25.55 12.95
CA ASN A 333 10.63 -26.16 11.63
C ASN A 333 9.33 -25.75 10.93
N VAL A 334 9.39 -25.51 9.63
CA VAL A 334 8.26 -25.22 8.78
C VAL A 334 7.77 -26.53 8.15
N ASP A 335 6.52 -26.91 8.38
CA ASP A 335 5.89 -28.07 7.77
C ASP A 335 5.25 -27.75 6.42
N TYR A 336 4.64 -26.57 6.34
CA TYR A 336 3.93 -26.09 5.14
C TYR A 336 4.28 -24.63 4.84
N LEU A 337 4.38 -24.30 3.54
CA LEU A 337 4.49 -22.93 3.04
C LEU A 337 3.26 -22.62 2.19
N VAL A 338 2.53 -21.54 2.51
CA VAL A 338 1.36 -21.11 1.74
C VAL A 338 1.53 -19.68 1.28
N MET A 339 1.24 -19.41 0.00
CA MET A 339 1.38 -18.09 -0.63
C MET A 339 0.25 -17.80 -1.62
N GLY A 340 0.04 -16.53 -1.93
CA GLY A 340 -0.88 -16.00 -2.95
C GLY A 340 -0.14 -15.48 -4.18
N HIS A 341 -0.43 -14.24 -4.57
CA HIS A 341 0.25 -13.39 -5.57
C HIS A 341 0.19 -13.87 -7.03
N THR A 342 0.43 -15.15 -7.32
CA THR A 342 0.49 -15.60 -8.72
C THR A 342 -0.87 -15.92 -9.31
N HIS A 343 -1.95 -15.79 -8.54
CA HIS A 343 -3.35 -16.02 -8.91
C HIS A 343 -3.64 -17.43 -9.46
N SER A 344 -2.69 -18.34 -9.41
CA SER A 344 -2.86 -19.68 -9.98
C SER A 344 -2.46 -20.75 -8.97
N ILE A 345 -3.37 -21.70 -8.75
CA ILE A 345 -3.20 -22.79 -7.81
C ILE A 345 -2.01 -23.66 -8.23
N LYS A 346 -1.10 -23.88 -7.30
CA LYS A 346 0.08 -24.74 -7.48
C LYS A 346 0.41 -25.44 -6.19
N SER A 347 1.03 -26.60 -6.28
CA SER A 347 1.62 -27.29 -5.14
C SER A 347 3.02 -27.80 -5.50
N ASN A 348 3.88 -27.87 -4.50
CA ASN A 348 5.23 -28.40 -4.62
C ASN A 348 5.59 -29.11 -3.32
N ASP A 349 6.25 -30.27 -3.43
CA ASP A 349 6.80 -31.01 -2.29
C ASP A 349 8.31 -31.07 -2.46
N LYS A 350 9.03 -30.44 -1.55
CA LYS A 350 10.47 -30.37 -1.60
C LYS A 350 11.08 -30.35 -0.20
N ASP A 351 12.08 -31.17 0.01
CA ASP A 351 12.82 -31.26 1.28
C ASP A 351 11.91 -31.55 2.49
N GLY A 352 10.79 -32.28 2.26
CA GLY A 352 9.80 -32.59 3.28
C GLY A 352 8.84 -31.44 3.63
N ILE A 353 8.91 -30.30 2.91
CA ILE A 353 8.05 -29.16 3.09
C ILE A 353 7.07 -29.08 1.92
N ARG A 354 5.78 -29.12 2.21
CA ARG A 354 4.75 -28.91 1.19
C ARG A 354 4.43 -27.44 1.03
N SER A 355 4.61 -26.96 -0.19
CA SER A 355 4.33 -25.57 -0.56
C SER A 355 3.08 -25.49 -1.42
N TYR A 356 2.22 -24.48 -1.14
CA TYR A 356 0.97 -24.24 -1.85
C TYR A 356 0.89 -22.78 -2.30
N VAL A 357 0.43 -22.58 -3.52
CA VAL A 357 -0.06 -21.28 -3.97
C VAL A 357 -1.57 -21.38 -4.06
N VAL A 358 -2.26 -20.50 -3.35
CA VAL A 358 -3.73 -20.43 -3.39
C VAL A 358 -4.21 -19.58 -4.58
N GLY A 359 -5.46 -19.78 -4.97
CA GLY A 359 -6.07 -18.97 -6.02
C GLY A 359 -6.42 -17.56 -5.56
N SER A 360 -6.70 -16.68 -6.52
CA SER A 360 -7.16 -15.32 -6.26
C SER A 360 -8.69 -15.23 -6.28
N LEU A 361 -9.26 -14.33 -5.48
CA LEU A 361 -10.71 -14.04 -5.54
C LEU A 361 -11.07 -13.28 -6.83
N CYS A 362 -10.21 -12.36 -7.25
CA CYS A 362 -10.45 -11.57 -8.45
C CYS A 362 -10.39 -12.38 -9.75
N GLY A 363 -9.66 -13.51 -9.79
CA GLY A 363 -9.44 -14.30 -11.00
C GLY A 363 -8.43 -13.66 -11.95
N SER A 364 -8.58 -13.92 -13.25
CA SER A 364 -7.67 -13.38 -14.27
C SER A 364 -7.98 -11.92 -14.59
N ASP A 365 -7.05 -11.04 -14.36
CA ASP A 365 -7.09 -9.62 -14.71
C ASP A 365 -6.60 -9.35 -16.16
N ASP A 366 -6.56 -8.10 -16.57
CA ASP A 366 -6.09 -7.71 -17.90
C ASP A 366 -4.59 -7.96 -18.10
N PHE A 367 -3.80 -7.90 -17.01
CA PHE A 367 -2.39 -8.24 -17.07
C PHE A 367 -2.18 -9.75 -17.33
N ALA A 368 -2.92 -10.60 -16.62
CA ALA A 368 -2.93 -12.04 -16.85
C ALA A 368 -3.42 -12.38 -18.26
N ASN A 369 -4.49 -11.72 -18.73
CA ASN A 369 -4.98 -11.87 -20.09
C ASN A 369 -3.91 -11.50 -21.14
N GLY A 370 -3.20 -10.40 -20.94
CA GLY A 370 -2.09 -10.00 -21.82
C GLY A 370 -0.96 -11.02 -21.91
N LYS A 371 -0.77 -11.83 -20.86
CA LYS A 371 0.21 -12.91 -20.79
C LYS A 371 -0.37 -14.30 -21.12
N ARG A 372 -1.65 -14.38 -21.46
CA ARG A 372 -2.38 -15.65 -21.68
C ARG A 372 -2.35 -16.59 -20.48
N LEU A 373 -2.36 -16.02 -19.28
CA LEU A 373 -2.52 -16.73 -18.03
C LEU A 373 -3.99 -16.71 -17.64
N TYR A 374 -4.56 -17.88 -17.41
CA TYR A 374 -5.94 -18.02 -16.97
C TYR A 374 -6.00 -18.80 -15.66
N SER A 375 -6.78 -18.30 -14.71
CA SER A 375 -7.13 -19.01 -13.48
C SER A 375 -8.58 -18.73 -13.11
N ASN A 376 -9.27 -19.76 -12.64
CA ASN A 376 -10.59 -19.58 -12.06
C ASN A 376 -10.47 -18.83 -10.74
N PRO A 377 -11.37 -17.87 -10.45
CA PRO A 377 -11.42 -17.25 -9.14
C PRO A 377 -11.69 -18.32 -8.08
N SER A 378 -10.87 -18.33 -7.04
CA SER A 378 -10.98 -19.33 -5.99
C SER A 378 -10.28 -18.91 -4.70
N GLN A 379 -10.67 -19.56 -3.59
CA GLN A 379 -10.00 -19.46 -2.29
C GLN A 379 -9.87 -20.86 -1.69
N THR A 380 -8.99 -21.04 -0.72
CA THR A 380 -8.61 -22.37 -0.23
C THR A 380 -8.94 -22.58 1.24
N LEU A 381 -9.60 -23.67 1.56
CA LEU A 381 -9.77 -24.17 2.94
C LEU A 381 -8.95 -25.45 3.13
N MET A 382 -8.15 -25.50 4.17
CA MET A 382 -7.40 -26.70 4.58
C MET A 382 -7.88 -27.20 5.93
N MET A 383 -8.05 -28.52 6.06
CA MET A 383 -8.41 -29.21 7.29
C MET A 383 -7.20 -29.95 7.82
N PHE A 384 -6.92 -29.80 9.10
CA PHE A 384 -5.82 -30.44 9.78
C PHE A 384 -6.30 -31.29 10.93
N ASN A 385 -5.64 -32.41 11.17
CA ASN A 385 -5.78 -33.23 12.37
C ASN A 385 -4.41 -33.47 13.01
N SER A 386 -4.42 -33.95 14.26
CA SER A 386 -3.18 -34.17 15.03
C SER A 386 -2.33 -35.34 14.51
N ASP A 387 -2.97 -36.32 13.89
CA ASP A 387 -2.34 -37.59 13.50
C ASP A 387 -1.65 -37.46 12.15
N ASP A 388 -2.37 -36.99 11.14
CA ASP A 388 -1.92 -36.97 9.75
C ASP A 388 -1.39 -35.59 9.31
N GLY A 389 -1.63 -34.52 10.07
CA GLY A 389 -1.38 -33.15 9.67
C GLY A 389 -2.46 -32.66 8.71
N LEU A 390 -2.13 -32.33 7.45
CA LEU A 390 -3.10 -31.92 6.44
C LEU A 390 -3.97 -33.12 6.01
N ASP A 391 -5.23 -33.11 6.42
CA ASP A 391 -6.23 -34.14 6.15
C ASP A 391 -7.01 -33.87 4.85
N GLY A 392 -7.33 -32.62 4.57
CA GLY A 392 -8.08 -32.25 3.37
C GLY A 392 -7.80 -30.83 2.89
N GLN A 393 -7.83 -30.64 1.57
CA GLN A 393 -7.71 -29.35 0.90
C GLN A 393 -8.92 -29.13 0.00
N TYR A 394 -9.57 -27.98 0.11
CA TYR A 394 -10.76 -27.62 -0.66
C TYR A 394 -10.52 -26.31 -1.38
N GLU A 395 -10.56 -26.38 -2.71
CA GLU A 395 -10.55 -25.20 -3.58
C GLU A 395 -11.99 -24.76 -3.84
N PHE A 396 -12.34 -23.61 -3.32
CA PHE A 396 -13.66 -23.01 -3.51
C PHE A 396 -13.65 -22.13 -4.76
N VAL A 397 -13.89 -22.73 -5.91
CA VAL A 397 -14.06 -21.98 -7.15
C VAL A 397 -15.38 -21.20 -7.08
N VAL A 398 -15.35 -19.93 -7.47
CA VAL A 398 -16.46 -18.98 -7.47
C VAL A 398 -16.67 -18.39 -8.87
N GLU A 399 -17.88 -17.90 -9.17
CA GLU A 399 -18.24 -17.29 -10.45
C GLU A 399 -18.45 -15.77 -10.35
#